data_1e1aa10ac0d854b28f9d859b0f6822c7
#
_entry.id   1e1aa10ac0d854b28f9d859b0f6822c7
#
_cell.length_a   1.000
_cell.length_b   1.000
_cell.length_c   1.000
_cell.angle_alpha   90.00
_cell.angle_beta   90.00
_cell.angle_gamma   90.00
#
_symmetry.space_group_name_H-M   'P 1'
#
loop_
_entity.id
_entity.type
_entity.pdbx_description
1 polymer ?
#
loop_
_entity_poly.entity_id
_entity_poly.type
_entity_poly.pdbx_seq_one_letter_code
_entity_poly.pdbx_strand_id
1 'polypeptide(L)'
;MTTIVSATMLSKIAAAAGARYAETLTGFKWIVRGGQDQPGSRFLFGYEEALGYAVGDVVRDKDGIGAALAVLGLAARERRARRTLPDAYDTLEAAHGVHLTAQLTLRTGSPGDVMTALRAAPPAALAGQPVTAAEDLAAGDRGLPPSDVIIYRLAGARVVVRPSGTEPKLKVYFEVVRPAGGDLTGARRAAAARLDRLRAAVGELLVAG
;
A
#
# COMPACT_ATOMS: atom_id res chain seq x y z
N MET A 1 6.39 9.45 2.92
CA MET A 1 4.97 9.63 2.54
C MET A 1 4.57 8.54 1.55
N THR A 2 3.36 8.00 1.64
CA THR A 2 2.78 7.10 0.63
C THR A 2 1.26 7.20 0.65
N THR A 3 0.57 6.37 -0.14
CA THR A 3 -0.90 6.35 -0.16
C THR A 3 -1.47 5.24 0.71
N ILE A 4 -2.72 5.39 1.13
CA ILE A 4 -3.47 4.38 1.91
C ILE A 4 -3.58 3.02 1.22
N VAL A 5 -3.26 2.90 -0.07
CA VAL A 5 -3.31 1.65 -0.84
C VAL A 5 -1.94 1.00 -1.02
N SER A 6 -0.85 1.70 -0.68
CA SER A 6 0.52 1.20 -0.82
C SER A 6 0.93 0.31 0.35
N ALA A 7 1.97 -0.52 0.16
CA ALA A 7 2.50 -1.38 1.22
C ALA A 7 2.88 -0.62 2.50
N THR A 8 2.58 -1.20 3.65
CA THR A 8 2.88 -0.60 4.96
C THR A 8 4.35 -0.77 5.39
N MET A 9 5.18 -1.43 4.61
CA MET A 9 6.63 -1.62 4.91
C MET A 9 7.34 -0.28 5.12
N LEU A 10 6.99 0.76 4.33
CA LEU A 10 7.62 2.08 4.47
C LEU A 10 7.45 2.68 5.87
N SER A 11 6.33 2.40 6.56
CA SER A 11 6.13 2.86 7.93
C SER A 11 7.14 2.28 8.89
N LYS A 12 7.48 1.00 8.72
CA LYS A 12 8.48 0.30 9.55
C LYS A 12 9.90 0.77 9.23
N ILE A 13 10.21 0.97 7.95
CA ILE A 13 11.48 1.53 7.50
C ILE A 13 11.67 2.95 8.06
N ALA A 14 10.65 3.78 7.96
CA ALA A 14 10.69 5.15 8.48
C ALA A 14 10.90 5.16 10.00
N ALA A 15 10.17 4.34 10.75
CA ALA A 15 10.32 4.21 12.20
C ALA A 15 11.75 3.77 12.58
N ALA A 16 12.29 2.77 11.90
CA ALA A 16 13.66 2.29 12.14
C ALA A 16 14.73 3.35 11.81
N ALA A 17 14.43 4.25 10.87
CA ALA A 17 15.32 5.36 10.48
C ALA A 17 15.08 6.65 11.28
N GLY A 18 14.19 6.66 12.28
CA GLY A 18 13.82 7.87 13.02
C GLY A 18 13.13 8.94 12.15
N ALA A 19 12.55 8.54 11.02
CA ALA A 19 11.87 9.44 10.09
C ALA A 19 10.36 9.45 10.35
N ARG A 20 9.72 10.60 10.12
CA ARG A 20 8.26 10.69 10.16
C ARG A 20 7.63 9.98 8.96
N TYR A 21 6.55 9.26 9.21
CA TYR A 21 5.75 8.59 8.20
C TYR A 21 4.33 9.14 8.19
N ALA A 22 3.74 9.26 7.02
CA ALA A 22 2.30 9.51 6.88
C ALA A 22 1.76 8.90 5.59
N GLU A 23 0.46 8.56 5.63
CA GLU A 23 -0.32 8.11 4.49
C GLU A 23 -1.23 9.22 4.00
N THR A 24 -1.51 9.22 2.69
CA THR A 24 -2.44 10.14 2.04
C THR A 24 -3.47 9.38 1.22
N LEU A 25 -4.50 10.08 0.76
CA LEU A 25 -5.35 9.55 -0.30
C LEU A 25 -4.54 9.28 -1.57
N THR A 26 -5.11 8.48 -2.47
CA THR A 26 -4.51 8.23 -3.79
C THR A 26 -4.48 9.52 -4.63
N GLY A 27 -3.38 9.69 -5.36
CA GLY A 27 -3.11 10.86 -6.17
C GLY A 27 -1.84 11.56 -5.69
N PHE A 28 -0.86 11.66 -6.57
CA PHE A 28 0.50 12.09 -6.25
C PHE A 28 0.57 13.50 -5.64
N LYS A 29 -0.37 14.37 -6.03
CA LYS A 29 -0.51 15.71 -5.44
C LYS A 29 -0.63 15.73 -3.91
N TRP A 30 -1.27 14.69 -3.34
CA TRP A 30 -1.42 14.57 -1.89
C TRP A 30 -0.11 14.20 -1.19
N ILE A 31 0.68 13.31 -1.82
CA ILE A 31 2.01 12.92 -1.33
C ILE A 31 2.93 14.15 -1.26
N VAL A 32 2.99 14.91 -2.34
CA VAL A 32 3.88 16.07 -2.43
C VAL A 32 3.43 17.17 -1.48
N ARG A 33 2.15 17.55 -1.46
CA ARG A 33 1.62 18.57 -0.56
C ARG A 33 1.76 18.17 0.91
N GLY A 34 1.34 16.95 1.26
CA GLY A 34 1.41 16.48 2.65
C GLY A 34 2.83 16.31 3.17
N GLY A 35 3.81 16.06 2.27
CA GLY A 35 5.21 15.89 2.65
C GLY A 35 6.02 17.18 2.68
N GLN A 36 5.80 18.08 1.74
CA GLN A 36 6.58 19.31 1.58
C GLN A 36 6.07 20.48 2.44
N ASP A 37 4.78 20.50 2.78
CA ASP A 37 4.15 21.58 3.52
C ASP A 37 4.21 21.37 5.07
N GLN A 38 5.07 20.47 5.56
CA GLN A 38 5.25 20.19 6.98
C GLN A 38 6.31 21.13 7.60
N PRO A 39 5.94 22.14 8.41
CA PRO A 39 6.92 23.03 9.04
C PRO A 39 7.97 22.28 9.85
N GLY A 40 9.24 22.68 9.70
CA GLY A 40 10.36 22.07 10.42
C GLY A 40 10.72 20.65 10.01
N SER A 41 10.16 20.14 8.91
CA SER A 41 10.54 18.85 8.32
C SER A 41 11.11 19.01 6.92
N ARG A 42 11.97 18.08 6.54
CA ARG A 42 12.42 17.92 5.17
C ARG A 42 11.75 16.69 4.56
N PHE A 43 11.12 16.86 3.40
CA PHE A 43 10.60 15.74 2.63
C PHE A 43 11.77 14.89 2.10
N LEU A 44 11.79 13.62 2.43
CA LEU A 44 12.84 12.69 2.02
C LEU A 44 12.42 11.86 0.81
N PHE A 45 11.23 11.26 0.89
CA PHE A 45 10.76 10.31 -0.12
C PHE A 45 9.25 10.14 -0.05
N GLY A 46 8.63 9.97 -1.21
CA GLY A 46 7.25 9.55 -1.33
C GLY A 46 7.01 8.72 -2.59
N TYR A 47 6.04 7.82 -2.52
CA TYR A 47 5.65 7.01 -3.66
C TYR A 47 4.17 6.64 -3.63
N GLU A 48 3.63 6.32 -4.80
CA GLU A 48 2.30 5.74 -4.96
C GLU A 48 2.38 4.37 -5.65
N GLU A 49 1.39 3.52 -5.40
CA GLU A 49 1.30 2.17 -5.96
C GLU A 49 1.32 2.16 -7.51
N ALA A 50 0.89 3.25 -8.13
CA ALA A 50 0.91 3.44 -9.59
C ALA A 50 2.28 3.90 -10.14
N LEU A 51 3.39 3.53 -9.48
CA LEU A 51 4.78 3.78 -9.91
C LEU A 51 5.17 5.27 -9.98
N GLY A 52 4.55 6.11 -9.17
CA GLY A 52 4.99 7.50 -8.99
C GLY A 52 5.95 7.63 -7.83
N TYR A 53 7.06 8.35 -8.01
CA TYR A 53 8.10 8.57 -6.99
C TYR A 53 8.44 10.03 -6.88
N ALA A 54 8.80 10.50 -5.67
CA ALA A 54 9.48 11.77 -5.43
C ALA A 54 10.61 11.56 -4.44
N VAL A 55 11.79 12.12 -4.73
CA VAL A 55 12.98 12.02 -3.90
C VAL A 55 13.44 13.43 -3.57
N GLY A 56 13.34 13.81 -2.29
CA GLY A 56 13.61 15.18 -1.86
C GLY A 56 12.54 16.17 -2.36
N ASP A 57 12.85 17.45 -2.32
CA ASP A 57 11.93 18.56 -2.51
C ASP A 57 12.18 19.38 -3.79
N VAL A 58 13.09 18.93 -4.66
CA VAL A 58 13.47 19.62 -5.90
C VAL A 58 12.33 19.65 -6.91
N VAL A 59 11.62 18.53 -7.06
CA VAL A 59 10.46 18.42 -7.95
C VAL A 59 9.20 18.24 -7.13
N ARG A 60 8.17 19.07 -7.41
CA ARG A 60 6.88 19.03 -6.71
C ARG A 60 5.82 18.19 -7.43
N ASP A 61 6.25 17.14 -8.10
CA ASP A 61 5.43 16.10 -8.74
C ASP A 61 6.24 14.82 -8.83
N LYS A 62 5.78 13.84 -9.60
CA LYS A 62 6.51 12.61 -9.92
C LYS A 62 7.87 12.93 -10.52
N ASP A 63 8.91 12.42 -9.89
CA ASP A 63 10.30 12.59 -10.32
C ASP A 63 10.95 11.24 -10.60
N GLY A 64 10.69 10.71 -11.79
CA GLY A 64 11.30 9.46 -12.23
C GLY A 64 12.82 9.57 -12.45
N ILE A 65 13.34 10.75 -12.76
CA ILE A 65 14.78 10.98 -12.97
C ILE A 65 15.50 10.94 -11.62
N GLY A 66 15.01 11.71 -10.64
CA GLY A 66 15.57 11.68 -9.29
C GLY A 66 15.47 10.30 -8.64
N ALA A 67 14.36 9.60 -8.85
CA ALA A 67 14.21 8.21 -8.40
C ALA A 67 15.22 7.27 -9.05
N ALA A 68 15.45 7.38 -10.36
CA ALA A 68 16.44 6.58 -11.08
C ALA A 68 17.86 6.84 -10.54
N LEU A 69 18.22 8.10 -10.33
CA LEU A 69 19.52 8.47 -9.73
C LEU A 69 19.69 7.90 -8.32
N ALA A 70 18.64 7.95 -7.49
CA ALA A 70 18.66 7.36 -6.15
C ALA A 70 18.87 5.84 -6.19
N VAL A 71 18.18 5.13 -7.10
CA VAL A 71 18.33 3.67 -7.29
C VAL A 71 19.73 3.33 -7.82
N LEU A 72 20.28 4.10 -8.77
CA LEU A 72 21.65 3.91 -9.25
C LEU A 72 22.68 4.12 -8.13
N GLY A 73 22.48 5.14 -7.30
CA GLY A 73 23.33 5.37 -6.12
C GLY A 73 23.27 4.21 -5.12
N LEU A 74 22.08 3.68 -4.86
CA LEU A 74 21.87 2.49 -4.04
C LEU A 74 22.60 1.28 -4.65
N ALA A 75 22.40 1.00 -5.94
CA ALA A 75 23.02 -0.12 -6.64
C ALA A 75 24.56 -0.04 -6.60
N ALA A 76 25.13 1.16 -6.79
CA ALA A 76 26.58 1.39 -6.70
C ALA A 76 27.09 1.14 -5.28
N ARG A 77 26.36 1.53 -4.25
CA ARG A 77 26.71 1.27 -2.85
C ARG A 77 26.68 -0.23 -2.53
N GLU A 78 25.61 -0.92 -2.90
CA GLU A 78 25.48 -2.36 -2.69
C GLU A 78 26.59 -3.14 -3.42
N ARG A 79 26.90 -2.75 -4.67
CA ARG A 79 28.01 -3.36 -5.43
C ARG A 79 29.37 -3.19 -4.76
N ARG A 80 29.66 -2.02 -4.16
CA ARG A 80 30.90 -1.81 -3.38
C ARG A 80 30.97 -2.73 -2.17
N ALA A 81 29.82 -3.03 -1.57
CA ALA A 81 29.69 -3.99 -0.48
C ALA A 81 29.62 -5.46 -0.97
N ARG A 82 29.84 -5.72 -2.25
CA ARG A 82 29.68 -7.04 -2.92
C ARG A 82 28.30 -7.63 -2.75
N ARG A 83 27.29 -6.79 -2.80
CA ARG A 83 25.88 -7.13 -2.68
C ARG A 83 25.11 -6.66 -3.92
N THR A 84 23.89 -7.14 -4.06
CA THR A 84 22.94 -6.77 -5.11
C THR A 84 21.74 -6.01 -4.53
N LEU A 85 20.92 -5.40 -5.38
CA LEU A 85 19.64 -4.82 -4.94
C LEU A 85 18.67 -5.86 -4.35
N PRO A 86 18.55 -7.10 -4.91
CA PRO A 86 17.83 -8.17 -4.23
C PRO A 86 18.35 -8.45 -2.81
N ASP A 87 19.64 -8.47 -2.55
CA ASP A 87 20.17 -8.69 -1.20
C ASP A 87 19.79 -7.54 -0.25
N ALA A 88 19.75 -6.30 -0.76
CA ALA A 88 19.27 -5.17 0.03
C ALA A 88 17.77 -5.30 0.35
N TYR A 89 16.96 -5.76 -0.60
CA TYR A 89 15.55 -6.02 -0.39
C TYR A 89 15.31 -7.18 0.60
N ASP A 90 16.06 -8.26 0.47
CA ASP A 90 16.04 -9.39 1.42
C ASP A 90 16.35 -8.93 2.85
N THR A 91 17.28 -7.98 2.99
CA THR A 91 17.60 -7.38 4.30
C THR A 91 16.42 -6.61 4.88
N LEU A 92 15.68 -5.87 4.05
CA LEU A 92 14.47 -5.15 4.49
C LEU A 92 13.36 -6.11 4.89
N GLU A 93 13.12 -7.16 4.12
CA GLU A 93 12.11 -8.17 4.46
C GLU A 93 12.49 -8.98 5.72
N ALA A 94 13.77 -9.29 5.90
CA ALA A 94 14.25 -9.95 7.12
C ALA A 94 14.00 -9.09 8.36
N ALA A 95 14.21 -7.77 8.26
CA ALA A 95 14.04 -6.84 9.37
C ALA A 95 12.57 -6.48 9.63
N HIS A 96 11.76 -6.32 8.59
CA HIS A 96 10.42 -5.73 8.68
C HIS A 96 9.29 -6.71 8.36
N GLY A 97 9.62 -7.91 7.87
CA GLY A 97 8.69 -8.91 7.37
C GLY A 97 8.43 -8.75 5.87
N VAL A 98 7.92 -9.83 5.28
CA VAL A 98 7.47 -9.86 3.88
C VAL A 98 6.17 -9.08 3.77
N HIS A 99 6.15 -8.05 2.92
CA HIS A 99 4.98 -7.26 2.58
C HIS A 99 4.62 -7.51 1.12
N LEU A 100 3.66 -8.38 0.87
CA LEU A 100 3.24 -8.73 -0.48
C LEU A 100 1.95 -8.03 -0.84
N THR A 101 1.96 -7.29 -1.94
CA THR A 101 0.80 -6.54 -2.44
C THR A 101 0.26 -7.12 -3.74
N ALA A 102 -1.02 -6.88 -3.98
CA ALA A 102 -1.66 -7.14 -5.27
C ALA A 102 -2.81 -6.16 -5.50
N GLN A 103 -3.23 -6.07 -6.74
CA GLN A 103 -4.39 -5.30 -7.16
C GLN A 103 -5.38 -6.19 -7.92
N LEU A 104 -6.68 -5.96 -7.70
CA LEU A 104 -7.76 -6.48 -8.51
C LEU A 104 -8.56 -5.29 -9.06
N THR A 105 -8.89 -5.35 -10.35
CA THR A 105 -9.77 -4.36 -10.98
C THR A 105 -11.00 -5.08 -11.50
N LEU A 106 -12.17 -4.62 -11.05
CA LEU A 106 -13.46 -5.17 -11.47
C LEU A 106 -14.23 -4.10 -12.24
N ARG A 107 -14.62 -4.40 -13.47
CA ARG A 107 -15.56 -3.57 -14.25
C ARG A 107 -16.97 -3.83 -13.73
N THR A 108 -17.71 -2.80 -13.40
CA THR A 108 -19.10 -2.87 -12.94
C THR A 108 -19.85 -1.65 -13.42
N GLY A 109 -21.14 -1.83 -13.75
CA GLY A 109 -22.00 -0.73 -14.19
C GLY A 109 -22.24 0.34 -13.10
N SER A 110 -22.20 -0.07 -11.83
CA SER A 110 -22.52 0.79 -10.68
C SER A 110 -21.53 0.59 -9.53
N PRO A 111 -20.29 1.13 -9.62
CA PRO A 111 -19.34 1.01 -8.51
C PRO A 111 -19.87 1.56 -7.17
N GLY A 112 -20.70 2.61 -7.22
CA GLY A 112 -21.32 3.22 -6.03
C GLY A 112 -22.30 2.30 -5.32
N ASP A 113 -23.07 1.50 -6.07
CA ASP A 113 -24.01 0.54 -5.48
C ASP A 113 -23.28 -0.57 -4.73
N VAL A 114 -22.18 -1.06 -5.30
CA VAL A 114 -21.31 -2.04 -4.63
C VAL A 114 -20.71 -1.46 -3.34
N MET A 115 -20.24 -0.22 -3.36
CA MET A 115 -19.73 0.44 -2.14
C MET A 115 -20.84 0.62 -1.09
N THR A 116 -22.05 0.94 -1.53
CA THR A 116 -23.22 1.05 -0.63
C THR A 116 -23.58 -0.30 -0.01
N ALA A 117 -23.60 -1.38 -0.80
CA ALA A 117 -23.83 -2.74 -0.30
C ALA A 117 -22.78 -3.19 0.71
N LEU A 118 -21.49 -2.92 0.45
CA LEU A 118 -20.40 -3.22 1.36
C LEU A 118 -20.50 -2.46 2.70
N ARG A 119 -21.04 -1.25 2.69
CA ARG A 119 -21.32 -0.46 3.91
C ARG A 119 -22.51 -1.02 4.69
N ALA A 120 -23.55 -1.39 3.99
CA ALA A 120 -24.77 -1.94 4.60
C ALA A 120 -24.54 -3.32 5.23
N ALA A 121 -23.70 -4.15 4.61
CA ALA A 121 -23.40 -5.51 5.06
C ALA A 121 -21.88 -5.79 4.95
N PRO A 122 -21.05 -5.22 5.84
CA PRO A 122 -19.61 -5.45 5.81
C PRO A 122 -19.31 -6.94 6.09
N PRO A 123 -18.39 -7.56 5.34
CA PRO A 123 -18.04 -8.95 5.53
C PRO A 123 -17.42 -9.19 6.91
N ALA A 124 -17.96 -10.14 7.67
CA ALA A 124 -17.40 -10.55 8.96
C ALA A 124 -16.08 -11.31 8.81
N ALA A 125 -15.86 -11.95 7.65
CA ALA A 125 -14.64 -12.69 7.33
C ALA A 125 -14.31 -12.60 5.83
N LEU A 126 -13.03 -12.68 5.48
CA LEU A 126 -12.54 -12.77 4.11
C LEU A 126 -11.58 -13.97 4.01
N ALA A 127 -11.77 -14.84 3.03
CA ALA A 127 -11.01 -16.09 2.87
C ALA A 127 -10.97 -16.93 4.18
N GLY A 128 -12.08 -17.01 4.92
CA GLY A 128 -12.20 -17.71 6.19
C GLY A 128 -11.48 -17.05 7.37
N GLN A 129 -10.97 -15.84 7.24
CA GLN A 129 -10.30 -15.10 8.29
C GLN A 129 -11.16 -13.95 8.79
N PRO A 130 -11.30 -13.76 10.12
CA PRO A 130 -12.09 -12.67 10.67
C PRO A 130 -11.60 -11.29 10.20
N VAL A 131 -12.52 -10.43 9.83
CA VAL A 131 -12.26 -8.99 9.68
C VAL A 131 -12.22 -8.38 11.08
N THR A 132 -11.07 -7.86 11.48
CA THR A 132 -10.86 -7.29 12.82
C THR A 132 -11.29 -5.83 12.92
N ALA A 133 -11.32 -5.12 11.79
CA ALA A 133 -11.84 -3.76 11.68
C ALA A 133 -12.28 -3.46 10.24
N ALA A 134 -13.32 -2.66 10.09
CA ALA A 134 -13.75 -2.06 8.83
C ALA A 134 -13.72 -0.53 9.02
N GLU A 135 -12.85 0.15 8.28
CA GLU A 135 -12.71 1.62 8.31
C GLU A 135 -13.36 2.19 7.05
N ASP A 136 -14.33 3.09 7.22
CA ASP A 136 -14.98 3.80 6.11
C ASP A 136 -14.51 5.25 6.10
N LEU A 137 -13.85 5.66 5.03
CA LEU A 137 -13.32 7.01 4.88
C LEU A 137 -14.35 7.98 4.25
N ALA A 138 -15.62 7.60 4.09
CA ALA A 138 -16.64 8.46 3.50
C ALA A 138 -16.85 9.76 4.29
N ALA A 139 -16.71 9.72 5.61
CA ALA A 139 -16.77 10.91 6.48
C ALA A 139 -15.40 11.56 6.74
N GLY A 140 -14.33 11.00 6.21
CA GLY A 140 -12.95 11.34 6.57
C GLY A 140 -12.51 10.66 7.86
N ASP A 141 -11.25 10.29 7.97
CA ASP A 141 -10.64 9.69 9.15
C ASP A 141 -9.12 9.87 9.14
N ARG A 142 -8.49 9.76 10.31
CA ARG A 142 -7.02 9.81 10.49
C ARG A 142 -6.35 11.05 9.89
N GLY A 143 -7.05 12.18 9.88
CA GLY A 143 -6.57 13.43 9.26
C GLY A 143 -6.65 13.43 7.74
N LEU A 144 -7.31 12.44 7.14
CA LEU A 144 -7.60 12.38 5.71
C LEU A 144 -8.96 13.02 5.41
N PRO A 145 -9.10 13.73 4.29
CA PRO A 145 -10.40 14.26 3.87
C PRO A 145 -11.36 13.12 3.49
N PRO A 146 -12.68 13.39 3.46
CA PRO A 146 -13.68 12.44 3.00
C PRO A 146 -13.33 11.81 1.65
N SER A 147 -13.44 10.49 1.56
CA SER A 147 -13.16 9.74 0.34
C SER A 147 -13.96 8.44 0.32
N ASP A 148 -14.43 8.05 -0.86
CA ASP A 148 -15.17 6.79 -1.05
C ASP A 148 -14.20 5.59 -1.03
N VAL A 149 -13.79 5.20 0.18
CA VAL A 149 -12.83 4.11 0.43
C VAL A 149 -13.26 3.32 1.65
N ILE A 150 -13.21 2.00 1.56
CA ILE A 150 -13.37 1.09 2.70
C ILE A 150 -12.08 0.29 2.87
N ILE A 151 -11.61 0.17 4.10
CA ILE A 151 -10.42 -0.61 4.46
C ILE A 151 -10.83 -1.71 5.43
N TYR A 152 -10.73 -2.97 5.00
CA TYR A 152 -10.89 -4.14 5.86
C TYR A 152 -9.53 -4.58 6.39
N ARG A 153 -9.42 -4.69 7.72
CA ARG A 153 -8.21 -5.20 8.39
C ARG A 153 -8.43 -6.63 8.86
N LEU A 154 -7.40 -7.44 8.69
CA LEU A 154 -7.31 -8.81 9.17
C LEU A 154 -5.97 -8.96 9.91
N ALA A 155 -5.82 -10.02 10.70
CA ALA A 155 -4.53 -10.33 11.32
C ALA A 155 -3.43 -10.50 10.26
N GLY A 156 -2.51 -9.53 10.12
CA GLY A 156 -1.43 -9.54 9.14
C GLY A 156 -1.87 -9.45 7.67
N ALA A 157 -3.02 -8.81 7.41
CA ALA A 157 -3.44 -8.46 6.04
C ALA A 157 -4.40 -7.26 6.07
N ARG A 158 -4.56 -6.62 4.91
CA ARG A 158 -5.61 -5.63 4.66
C ARG A 158 -6.12 -5.69 3.24
N VAL A 159 -7.35 -5.27 3.06
CA VAL A 159 -8.01 -5.12 1.76
C VAL A 159 -8.60 -3.71 1.69
N VAL A 160 -8.24 -2.96 0.66
CA VAL A 160 -8.74 -1.60 0.44
C VAL A 160 -9.60 -1.60 -0.81
N VAL A 161 -10.87 -1.21 -0.69
CA VAL A 161 -11.82 -1.15 -1.79
C VAL A 161 -12.19 0.30 -2.07
N ARG A 162 -12.14 0.70 -3.34
CA ARG A 162 -12.53 2.03 -3.78
C ARG A 162 -13.00 2.04 -5.23
N PRO A 163 -13.92 2.96 -5.62
CA PRO A 163 -14.21 3.19 -7.02
C PRO A 163 -13.03 3.88 -7.73
N SER A 164 -12.95 3.70 -9.04
CA SER A 164 -12.08 4.52 -9.88
C SER A 164 -12.70 5.91 -10.06
N GLY A 165 -11.87 6.95 -9.99
CA GLY A 165 -12.36 8.33 -10.22
C GLY A 165 -12.67 8.66 -11.68
N THR A 166 -12.30 7.81 -12.64
CA THR A 166 -12.35 8.12 -14.07
C THR A 166 -13.06 7.07 -14.93
N GLU A 167 -13.33 5.90 -14.39
CA GLU A 167 -13.88 4.77 -15.16
C GLU A 167 -14.87 3.97 -14.29
N PRO A 168 -15.89 3.32 -14.90
CA PRO A 168 -16.88 2.50 -14.18
C PRO A 168 -16.24 1.17 -13.74
N LYS A 169 -15.41 1.24 -12.70
CA LYS A 169 -14.72 0.09 -12.12
C LYS A 169 -14.41 0.28 -10.65
N LEU A 170 -14.34 -0.81 -9.92
CA LEU A 170 -13.75 -0.89 -8.58
C LEU A 170 -12.27 -1.27 -8.68
N LYS A 171 -11.49 -0.68 -7.81
CA LYS A 171 -10.11 -1.06 -7.54
C LYS A 171 -10.01 -1.64 -6.14
N VAL A 172 -9.46 -2.82 -6.04
CA VAL A 172 -9.20 -3.49 -4.77
C VAL A 172 -7.70 -3.67 -4.63
N TYR A 173 -7.16 -3.24 -3.50
CA TYR A 173 -5.75 -3.39 -3.17
C TYR A 173 -5.62 -4.32 -1.97
N PHE A 174 -4.69 -5.22 -2.07
CA PHE A 174 -4.41 -6.22 -1.06
C PHE A 174 -3.00 -6.03 -0.52
N GLU A 175 -2.83 -6.26 0.76
CA GLU A 175 -1.53 -6.44 1.38
C GLU A 175 -1.58 -7.61 2.35
N VAL A 176 -0.59 -8.49 2.26
CA VAL A 176 -0.33 -9.55 3.23
C VAL A 176 1.04 -9.31 3.84
N VAL A 177 1.09 -9.29 5.17
CA VAL A 177 2.31 -9.13 5.95
C VAL A 177 2.63 -10.41 6.69
N ARG A 178 3.85 -10.93 6.53
CA ARG A 178 4.35 -12.12 7.24
C ARG A 178 5.69 -11.82 7.89
N PRO A 179 5.90 -12.14 9.17
CA PRO A 179 7.23 -12.16 9.76
C PRO A 179 8.16 -13.08 8.96
N ALA A 180 9.41 -12.69 8.78
CA ALA A 180 10.40 -13.51 8.05
C ALA A 180 10.75 -14.79 8.82
N GLY A 181 10.84 -14.71 10.16
CA GLY A 181 11.04 -15.86 11.04
C GLY A 181 12.32 -16.66 10.78
N GLY A 182 13.32 -16.07 10.10
CA GLY A 182 14.56 -16.76 9.70
C GLY A 182 14.44 -17.54 8.38
N ASP A 183 13.24 -17.74 7.83
CA ASP A 183 12.98 -18.39 6.52
C ASP A 183 12.23 -17.44 5.59
N LEU A 184 12.97 -16.60 4.89
CA LEU A 184 12.42 -15.64 3.94
C LEU A 184 11.68 -16.30 2.78
N THR A 185 12.20 -17.41 2.27
CA THR A 185 11.61 -18.15 1.15
C THR A 185 10.26 -18.76 1.54
N GLY A 186 10.19 -19.38 2.71
CA GLY A 186 8.94 -19.92 3.25
C GLY A 186 7.93 -18.82 3.58
N ALA A 187 8.38 -17.68 4.12
CA ALA A 187 7.54 -16.54 4.42
C ALA A 187 6.93 -15.93 3.13
N ARG A 188 7.71 -15.75 2.07
CA ARG A 188 7.25 -15.28 0.74
C ARG A 188 6.21 -16.22 0.14
N ARG A 189 6.48 -17.53 0.15
CA ARG A 189 5.55 -18.55 -0.36
C ARG A 189 4.23 -18.55 0.41
N ALA A 190 4.29 -18.47 1.73
CA ALA A 190 3.11 -18.43 2.58
C ALA A 190 2.31 -17.14 2.40
N ALA A 191 2.99 -15.99 2.22
CA ALA A 191 2.35 -14.72 1.89
C ALA A 191 1.64 -14.77 0.53
N ALA A 192 2.28 -15.32 -0.51
CA ALA A 192 1.71 -15.48 -1.85
C ALA A 192 0.45 -16.35 -1.83
N ALA A 193 0.51 -17.53 -1.23
CA ALA A 193 -0.63 -18.42 -1.12
C ALA A 193 -1.81 -17.80 -0.35
N ARG A 194 -1.53 -16.97 0.67
CA ARG A 194 -2.56 -16.23 1.40
C ARG A 194 -3.17 -15.12 0.57
N LEU A 195 -2.34 -14.39 -0.16
CA LEU A 195 -2.76 -13.30 -1.04
C LEU A 195 -3.69 -13.81 -2.14
N ASP A 196 -3.37 -14.96 -2.76
CA ASP A 196 -4.20 -15.57 -3.79
C ASP A 196 -5.58 -15.97 -3.26
N ARG A 197 -5.64 -16.56 -2.06
CA ARG A 197 -6.93 -16.88 -1.41
C ARG A 197 -7.76 -15.63 -1.11
N LEU A 198 -7.14 -14.55 -0.63
CA LEU A 198 -7.84 -13.29 -0.37
C LEU A 198 -8.36 -12.67 -1.67
N ARG A 199 -7.57 -12.68 -2.74
CA ARG A 199 -7.99 -12.15 -4.05
C ARG A 199 -9.18 -12.92 -4.61
N ALA A 200 -9.16 -14.26 -4.54
CA ALA A 200 -10.26 -15.10 -4.99
C ALA A 200 -11.54 -14.81 -4.19
N ALA A 201 -11.47 -14.87 -2.87
CA ALA A 201 -12.64 -14.65 -2.01
C ALA A 201 -13.26 -13.27 -2.15
N VAL A 202 -12.44 -12.22 -2.29
CA VAL A 202 -12.94 -10.86 -2.49
C VAL A 202 -13.48 -10.68 -3.91
N GLY A 203 -12.86 -11.32 -4.91
CA GLY A 203 -13.38 -11.35 -6.27
C GLY A 203 -14.78 -11.95 -6.35
N GLU A 204 -15.00 -13.10 -5.71
CA GLU A 204 -16.30 -13.77 -5.61
C GLU A 204 -17.34 -12.89 -4.86
N LEU A 205 -16.94 -12.30 -3.72
CA LEU A 205 -17.81 -11.41 -2.94
C LEU A 205 -18.33 -10.24 -3.78
N LEU A 206 -17.45 -9.60 -4.56
CA LEU A 206 -17.77 -8.40 -5.33
C LEU A 206 -18.49 -8.68 -6.65
N VAL A 207 -18.53 -9.92 -7.12
CA VAL A 207 -19.27 -10.35 -8.31
C VAL A 207 -20.66 -10.85 -7.94
N ALA A 208 -20.84 -11.40 -6.73
CA ALA A 208 -22.10 -11.95 -6.24
C ALA A 208 -23.07 -10.88 -5.69
N GLY A 209 -22.61 -9.69 -5.38
CA GLY A 209 -23.40 -8.54 -4.91
C GLY A 209 -23.57 -7.47 -5.98
#